data_ba7b2d05717f5c3bb1fb9491f0651ca0
#
_entry.id   ba7b2d05717f5c3bb1fb9491f0651ca0
#
_cell.length_a   1.000
_cell.length_b   1.000
_cell.length_c   1.000
_cell.angle_alpha   90.00
_cell.angle_beta   90.00
_cell.angle_gamma   90.00
#
_symmetry.space_group_name_H-M   'P 1'
#
loop_
_entity.id
_entity.type
_entity.pdbx_description
1 polymer ?
#
loop_
_entity_poly.entity_id
_entity_poly.type
_entity_poly.pdbx_seq_one_letter_code
_entity_poly.pdbx_strand_id
1 'polypeptide(L)' 'IQNPQDNTDSSYSGFDLDGVEKMHIQKVLKYTNGNKTETSRLLGIGLTTLYRKIEEYGL' A
#
# COMPACT_ATOMS: atom_id res chain seq x y z
N ILE A 1 18.06 17.31 10.12
CA ILE A 1 17.65 16.36 9.87
C ILE A 1 17.09 16.33 8.61
N GLN A 2 17.38 15.51 7.97
CA GLN A 2 17.04 15.36 6.84
C GLN A 2 15.73 14.99 6.54
N ASN A 3 15.16 15.47 5.80
CA ASN A 3 13.95 15.20 5.55
C ASN A 3 13.78 14.32 4.47
N PRO A 4 13.42 13.27 4.70
CA PRO A 4 13.28 12.27 3.81
C PRO A 4 12.49 12.60 2.61
N GLN A 5 11.68 13.43 2.72
CA GLN A 5 10.89 13.60 1.72
C GLN A 5 11.48 14.30 0.65
N ASP A 6 12.65 14.62 0.82
CA ASP A 6 13.19 15.30 -0.11
C ASP A 6 13.29 14.46 -1.23
N ASN A 7 13.32 13.26 -1.04
CA ASN A 7 13.47 12.39 -1.94
C ASN A 7 12.37 12.23 -2.73
N THR A 8 12.07 12.93 -3.22
CA THR A 8 11.00 12.86 -3.85
C THR A 8 10.69 11.93 -4.83
N ASP A 9 11.57 11.61 -5.52
CA ASP A 9 11.21 10.79 -6.51
C ASP A 9 10.66 9.65 -5.98
N SER A 10 10.96 9.34 -4.87
CA SER A 10 10.55 8.23 -4.48
C SER A 10 9.46 8.38 -3.77
N SER A 11 8.47 8.33 -4.22
CA SER A 11 7.36 8.39 -3.49
C SER A 11 7.32 7.42 -2.47
N TYR A 12 8.20 6.50 -2.40
CA TYR A 12 8.06 5.55 -1.43
C TYR A 12 9.23 5.43 -0.67
N SER A 13 9.57 6.37 0.08
CA SER A 13 10.76 6.29 0.87
C SER A 13 10.60 5.30 1.96
N GLY A 14 9.43 4.92 2.27
CA GLY A 14 9.28 3.99 3.37
C GLY A 14 9.13 4.70 4.68
N PHE A 15 9.21 6.01 4.69
CA PHE A 15 9.02 6.72 5.91
C PHE A 15 7.65 7.39 5.97
N ASP A 16 7.04 7.71 4.85
CA ASP A 16 5.76 8.35 4.92
C ASP A 16 4.68 7.30 5.00
N LEU A 17 3.55 7.63 5.55
CA LEU A 17 2.51 6.66 5.76
C LEU A 17 1.99 6.05 4.47
N ASP A 18 1.87 6.84 3.43
CA ASP A 18 1.36 6.31 2.17
C ASP A 18 2.34 5.29 1.61
N GLY A 19 3.62 5.54 1.72
CA GLY A 19 4.58 4.60 1.20
C GLY A 19 4.56 3.30 1.97
N VAL A 20 4.43 3.39 3.28
CA VAL A 20 4.38 2.21 4.11
C VAL A 20 3.09 1.44 3.81
N GLU A 21 2.00 2.17 3.64
CA GLU A 21 0.74 1.52 3.36
C GLU A 21 0.79 0.81 2.02
N LYS A 22 1.36 1.45 1.01
CA LYS A 22 1.44 0.84 -0.29
C LYS A 22 2.27 -0.44 -0.22
N MET A 23 3.39 -0.39 0.46
CA MET A 23 4.24 -1.55 0.53
C MET A 23 3.57 -2.68 1.29
N HIS A 24 2.81 -2.33 2.32
CA HIS A 24 2.15 -3.37 3.09
C HIS A 24 1.03 -4.01 2.28
N ILE A 25 0.25 -3.21 1.56
CA ILE A 25 -0.82 -3.76 0.73
C ILE A 25 -0.22 -4.67 -0.33
N GLN A 26 0.90 -4.25 -0.91
CA GLN A 26 1.54 -5.04 -1.92
C GLN A 26 1.99 -6.38 -1.33
N LYS A 27 2.52 -6.36 -0.11
CA LYS A 27 2.99 -7.55 0.52
C LYS A 27 1.83 -8.51 0.75
N VAL A 28 0.70 -8.01 1.22
CA VAL A 28 -0.43 -8.89 1.49
C VAL A 28 -1.05 -9.41 0.18
N LEU A 29 -1.06 -8.58 -0.86
CA LEU A 29 -1.56 -9.03 -2.14
C LEU A 29 -0.70 -10.17 -2.68
N LYS A 30 0.59 -10.12 -2.45
CA LYS A 30 1.43 -11.19 -2.89
C LYS A 30 1.16 -12.42 -2.07
N TYR A 31 0.94 -12.27 -0.80
CA TYR A 31 0.70 -13.40 0.07
C TYR A 31 -0.59 -14.11 -0.35
N THR A 32 -1.59 -13.37 -0.81
CA THR A 32 -2.86 -13.99 -1.19
C THR A 32 -2.93 -14.31 -2.68
N ASN A 33 -1.82 -14.08 -3.38
CA ASN A 33 -1.77 -14.33 -4.80
C ASN A 33 -2.80 -13.49 -5.54
N GLY A 34 -3.00 -12.27 -5.11
CA GLY A 34 -3.90 -11.37 -5.79
C GLY A 34 -5.36 -11.50 -5.41
N ASN A 35 -5.66 -12.30 -4.40
CA ASN A 35 -7.04 -12.48 -4.00
C ASN A 35 -7.47 -11.26 -3.21
N LYS A 36 -8.23 -10.34 -3.81
CA LYS A 36 -8.58 -9.09 -3.18
C LYS A 36 -9.48 -9.25 -1.98
N THR A 37 -10.40 -10.19 -2.04
CA THR A 37 -11.31 -10.40 -0.91
C THR A 37 -10.52 -10.83 0.32
N GLU A 38 -9.62 -11.77 0.12
CA GLU A 38 -8.85 -12.27 1.24
C GLU A 38 -7.89 -11.18 1.71
N THR A 39 -7.34 -10.40 0.79
CA THR A 39 -6.44 -9.33 1.14
C THR A 39 -7.15 -8.29 2.01
N SER A 40 -8.36 -7.89 1.63
CA SER A 40 -9.07 -6.89 2.40
C SER A 40 -9.36 -7.42 3.79
N ARG A 41 -9.67 -8.71 3.91
CA ARG A 41 -9.95 -9.29 5.19
C ARG A 41 -8.71 -9.28 6.07
N LEU A 42 -7.58 -9.64 5.51
CA LEU A 42 -6.35 -9.66 6.28
C LEU A 42 -5.91 -8.25 6.67
N LEU A 43 -6.18 -7.28 5.80
CA LEU A 43 -5.80 -5.92 6.11
C LEU A 43 -6.80 -5.25 7.06
N GLY A 44 -7.97 -5.84 7.22
CA GLY A 44 -8.97 -5.25 8.11
C GLY A 44 -9.68 -4.06 7.49
N ILE A 45 -9.83 -4.03 6.19
CA ILE A 45 -10.52 -2.92 5.54
C ILE A 45 -11.57 -3.47 4.61
N GLY A 46 -12.46 -2.62 4.18
CA GLY A 46 -13.51 -3.06 3.27
C GLY A 46 -12.95 -3.32 1.90
N LEU A 47 -13.61 -4.16 1.14
CA LEU A 47 -13.15 -4.50 -0.18
C LEU A 47 -13.17 -3.30 -1.09
N THR A 48 -14.18 -2.45 -0.99
CA THR A 48 -14.25 -1.25 -1.80
C THR A 48 -13.07 -0.33 -1.49
N THR A 49 -12.71 -0.23 -0.22
CA THR A 49 -11.59 0.59 0.17
C THR A 49 -10.32 0.02 -0.44
N LEU A 50 -10.19 -1.29 -0.45
CA LEU A 50 -9.00 -1.91 -1.01
C LEU A 50 -8.89 -1.60 -2.49
N TYR A 51 -10.00 -1.69 -3.23
CA TYR A 51 -9.94 -1.41 -4.65
C TYR A 51 -9.53 0.04 -4.88
N ARG A 52 -10.03 0.95 -4.08
CA ARG A 52 -9.69 2.34 -4.25
C ARG A 52 -8.20 2.55 -4.01
N LYS A 53 -7.66 1.89 -3.01
CA LYS A 53 -6.24 2.04 -2.72
C LYS A 53 -5.36 1.40 -3.79
N ILE A 54 -5.80 0.29 -4.34
CA ILE A 54 -5.04 -0.35 -5.40
C ILE A 54 -4.95 0.60 -6.58
N GLU A 55 -6.06 1.26 -6.89
CA GLU A 55 -6.04 2.17 -8.00
C GLU A 55 -5.22 3.40 -7.66
N GLU A 56 -5.36 3.91 -6.48
CA GLU A 56 -4.64 5.09 -6.07
C GLU A 56 -3.14 4.86 -6.10
N TYR A 57 -2.68 3.69 -5.68
CA TYR A 57 -1.26 3.41 -5.61
C TYR A 57 -0.73 2.73 -6.88
N GLY A 58 -1.57 2.40 -7.82
CA GLY A 58 -1.10 1.75 -9.04
C GLY A 58 -0.65 0.33 -8.83
N LEU A 59 -1.30 -0.38 -7.95
CA LEU A 59 -0.87 -1.75 -7.67
C LEU A 59 -1.52 -2.81 -8.54
#